data_6d821f4e4c3785e247b496c9a7c4ac75
#
_entry.id   6d821f4e4c3785e247b496c9a7c4ac75
#
_cell.length_a   1.000
_cell.length_b   1.000
_cell.length_c   1.000
_cell.angle_alpha   90.00
_cell.angle_beta   90.00
_cell.angle_gamma   90.00
#
_symmetry.space_group_name_H-M   'P 1'
#
loop_
_entity.id
_entity.type
_entity.pdbx_description
1 polymer ?
#
loop_
_entity_poly.entity_id
_entity_poly.type
_entity_poly.pdbx_seq_one_letter_code
_entity_poly.pdbx_strand_id
1 'polypeptide(L)'
;HLEPLSAADVQARMPAGHLWKGLSIKLEAEFIIREKIAPALKAAGSSLQNVVKCQVYLRDVEDFAPFNEVWAKHFPRQKPAVTLIPTATPGFFLEDARIEINTIALTDAGRTRKEIIDAGVATAFAGHSQAVRAGDLLFISGMLAADAGGLVKSARIDPAQPYFGSSVQAQMEAMLESAQKICRAAGTSLANVVRIQQYHTDLADFFPAYQVWERHLPAQHL
;
A
#
# COMPACT_ATOMS: atom_id res chain seq x y z
N HIS A 1 -15.85 -8.38 -7.10
CA HIS A 1 -16.18 -6.95 -7.18
C HIS A 1 -17.02 -6.60 -5.96
N LEU A 2 -16.44 -5.84 -5.03
CA LEU A 2 -17.21 -5.21 -3.96
C LEU A 2 -17.89 -3.99 -4.57
N GLU A 3 -19.20 -3.87 -4.41
CA GLU A 3 -19.91 -2.66 -4.82
C GLU A 3 -19.33 -1.45 -4.04
N PRO A 4 -19.13 -0.33 -4.68
CA PRO A 4 -18.67 0.88 -4.00
C PRO A 4 -19.69 1.29 -2.95
N LEU A 5 -19.20 1.75 -1.79
CA LEU A 5 -20.04 2.36 -0.76
C LEU A 5 -20.71 3.59 -1.33
N SER A 6 -22.03 3.66 -1.24
CA SER A 6 -22.72 4.93 -1.49
C SER A 6 -22.62 5.82 -0.24
N ALA A 7 -22.61 7.13 -0.45
CA ALA A 7 -22.73 8.10 0.66
C ALA A 7 -23.95 7.80 1.55
N ALA A 8 -25.04 7.31 0.96
CA ALA A 8 -26.24 6.89 1.68
C ALA A 8 -26.00 5.68 2.59
N ASP A 9 -25.16 4.70 2.18
CA ASP A 9 -24.82 3.54 3.02
C ASP A 9 -24.00 3.96 4.25
N VAL A 10 -23.10 4.92 4.08
CA VAL A 10 -22.31 5.49 5.18
C VAL A 10 -23.22 6.30 6.12
N GLN A 11 -24.03 7.21 5.58
CA GLN A 11 -24.93 8.05 6.37
C GLN A 11 -26.01 7.26 7.12
N ALA A 12 -26.59 6.23 6.51
CA ALA A 12 -27.62 5.41 7.13
C ALA A 12 -27.13 4.65 8.39
N ARG A 13 -25.82 4.47 8.53
CA ARG A 13 -25.20 3.74 9.66
C ARG A 13 -24.43 4.62 10.63
N MET A 14 -24.32 5.92 10.34
CA MET A 14 -23.66 6.87 11.21
C MET A 14 -24.65 7.50 12.18
N PRO A 15 -24.41 7.42 13.50
CA PRO A 15 -25.15 8.25 14.44
C PRO A 15 -24.93 9.75 14.09
N ALA A 16 -26.02 10.52 13.99
CA ALA A 16 -26.00 11.92 13.53
C ALA A 16 -24.98 12.82 14.24
N GLY A 17 -24.62 12.51 15.50
CA GLY A 17 -23.58 13.24 16.24
C GLY A 17 -22.14 12.97 15.79
N HIS A 18 -21.88 11.98 14.93
CA HIS A 18 -20.54 11.66 14.45
C HIS A 18 -20.19 12.33 13.13
N LEU A 19 -21.18 12.70 12.33
CA LEU A 19 -21.00 13.53 11.10
C LEU A 19 -20.29 14.87 11.40
N TRP A 20 -20.44 15.37 12.63
CA TRP A 20 -19.94 16.68 13.05
C TRP A 20 -18.47 16.73 13.45
N LYS A 21 -17.80 15.59 13.61
CA LYS A 21 -16.46 15.51 14.22
C LYS A 21 -15.32 15.09 13.29
N GLY A 22 -15.50 15.17 11.98
CA GLY A 22 -14.47 14.80 11.02
C GLY A 22 -13.99 13.36 11.12
N LEU A 23 -14.84 12.46 11.63
CA LEU A 23 -14.53 11.05 11.81
C LEU A 23 -15.04 10.16 10.67
N SER A 24 -15.46 10.75 9.54
CA SER A 24 -16.01 10.00 8.39
C SER A 24 -15.08 8.88 7.96
N ILE A 25 -13.79 9.14 7.83
CA ILE A 25 -12.80 8.12 7.42
C ILE A 25 -12.74 6.92 8.36
N LYS A 26 -12.81 7.11 9.67
CA LYS A 26 -12.82 5.98 10.63
C LYS A 26 -14.06 5.11 10.46
N LEU A 27 -15.20 5.75 10.26
CA LEU A 27 -16.47 5.04 10.09
C LEU A 27 -16.56 4.35 8.73
N GLU A 28 -16.10 5.00 7.67
CA GLU A 28 -16.02 4.38 6.34
C GLU A 28 -15.07 3.18 6.36
N ALA A 29 -13.87 3.31 6.94
CA ALA A 29 -12.92 2.23 7.04
C ALA A 29 -13.48 1.05 7.86
N GLU A 30 -14.09 1.34 9.02
CA GLU A 30 -14.73 0.33 9.86
C GLU A 30 -15.85 -0.39 9.10
N PHE A 31 -16.70 0.37 8.39
CA PHE A 31 -17.79 -0.18 7.59
C PHE A 31 -17.27 -1.05 6.44
N ILE A 32 -16.30 -0.57 5.67
CA ILE A 32 -15.72 -1.33 4.55
C ILE A 32 -15.14 -2.66 5.05
N ILE A 33 -14.37 -2.62 6.14
CA ILE A 33 -13.73 -3.83 6.65
C ILE A 33 -14.76 -4.81 7.19
N ARG A 34 -15.71 -4.35 8.01
CA ARG A 34 -16.67 -5.25 8.69
C ARG A 34 -17.82 -5.69 7.82
N GLU A 35 -18.37 -4.79 7.01
CA GLU A 35 -19.63 -5.02 6.31
C GLU A 35 -19.44 -5.41 4.83
N LYS A 36 -18.25 -5.16 4.27
CA LYS A 36 -17.94 -5.52 2.88
C LYS A 36 -16.82 -6.56 2.79
N ILE A 37 -15.61 -6.26 3.30
CA ILE A 37 -14.46 -7.15 3.14
C ILE A 37 -14.64 -8.46 3.92
N ALA A 38 -14.91 -8.38 5.21
CA ALA A 38 -14.99 -9.58 6.05
C ALA A 38 -16.10 -10.55 5.61
N PRO A 39 -17.34 -10.10 5.27
CA PRO A 39 -18.36 -10.99 4.74
C PRO A 39 -18.00 -11.60 3.38
N ALA A 40 -17.38 -10.81 2.46
CA ALA A 40 -16.94 -11.31 1.18
C ALA A 40 -15.86 -12.39 1.32
N LEU A 41 -14.86 -12.16 2.19
CA LEU A 41 -13.84 -13.15 2.51
C LEU A 41 -14.45 -14.42 3.10
N LYS A 42 -15.40 -14.30 4.04
CA LYS A 42 -16.10 -15.44 4.62
C LYS A 42 -16.87 -16.23 3.57
N ALA A 43 -17.56 -15.56 2.66
CA ALA A 43 -18.30 -16.22 1.56
C ALA A 43 -17.35 -16.95 0.60
N ALA A 44 -16.11 -16.48 0.47
CA ALA A 44 -15.05 -17.12 -0.33
C ALA A 44 -14.26 -18.21 0.45
N GLY A 45 -14.67 -18.58 1.66
CA GLY A 45 -13.91 -19.51 2.50
C GLY A 45 -12.57 -18.94 2.95
N SER A 46 -12.55 -17.69 3.40
CA SER A 46 -11.38 -16.97 3.84
C SER A 46 -11.67 -16.08 5.05
N SER A 47 -10.70 -15.32 5.52
CA SER A 47 -10.83 -14.42 6.65
C SER A 47 -9.86 -13.23 6.53
N LEU A 48 -9.99 -12.22 7.39
CA LEU A 48 -9.06 -11.09 7.46
C LEU A 48 -7.62 -11.53 7.73
N GLN A 49 -7.42 -12.59 8.50
CA GLN A 49 -6.09 -13.14 8.80
C GLN A 49 -5.38 -13.68 7.56
N ASN A 50 -6.15 -14.11 6.56
CA ASN A 50 -5.66 -14.64 5.30
C ASN A 50 -5.38 -13.56 4.24
N VAL A 51 -5.67 -12.30 4.53
CA VAL A 51 -5.34 -11.19 3.62
C VAL A 51 -3.82 -11.05 3.51
N VAL A 52 -3.31 -11.12 2.30
CA VAL A 52 -1.87 -11.05 1.98
C VAL A 52 -1.45 -9.70 1.44
N LYS A 53 -2.32 -9.03 0.67
CA LYS A 53 -2.06 -7.73 0.07
C LYS A 53 -3.29 -6.85 0.12
N CYS A 54 -3.09 -5.56 0.43
CA CYS A 54 -4.08 -4.52 0.26
C CYS A 54 -3.52 -3.35 -0.53
N GLN A 55 -4.35 -2.76 -1.38
CA GLN A 55 -4.16 -1.43 -1.93
C GLN A 55 -5.23 -0.53 -1.31
N VAL A 56 -4.81 0.55 -0.70
CA VAL A 56 -5.68 1.50 -0.01
C VAL A 56 -5.51 2.84 -0.69
N TYR A 57 -6.59 3.34 -1.26
CA TYR A 57 -6.66 4.65 -1.87
C TYR A 57 -7.33 5.59 -0.89
N LEU A 58 -6.71 6.71 -0.60
CA LEU A 58 -7.23 7.75 0.28
C LEU A 58 -7.46 9.02 -0.51
N ARG A 59 -8.63 9.64 -0.34
CA ARG A 59 -8.96 10.91 -0.95
C ARG A 59 -8.07 12.03 -0.43
N ASP A 60 -7.73 11.97 0.86
CA ASP A 60 -6.92 12.96 1.54
C ASP A 60 -5.79 12.25 2.31
N VAL A 61 -4.58 12.74 2.19
CA VAL A 61 -3.42 12.21 2.92
C VAL A 61 -3.58 12.36 4.44
N GLU A 62 -4.31 13.38 4.89
CA GLU A 62 -4.59 13.60 6.33
C GLU A 62 -5.49 12.51 6.92
N ASP A 63 -6.24 11.79 6.08
CA ASP A 63 -7.05 10.64 6.50
C ASP A 63 -6.19 9.42 6.90
N PHE A 64 -4.89 9.43 6.60
CA PHE A 64 -4.01 8.29 6.89
C PHE A 64 -3.97 7.93 8.38
N ALA A 65 -3.71 8.90 9.26
CA ALA A 65 -3.56 8.62 10.69
C ALA A 65 -4.85 8.04 11.31
N PRO A 66 -6.03 8.64 11.12
CA PRO A 66 -7.28 8.07 11.63
C PRO A 66 -7.67 6.75 10.96
N PHE A 67 -7.38 6.53 9.67
CA PHE A 67 -7.52 5.25 9.01
C PHE A 67 -6.64 4.18 9.68
N ASN A 68 -5.36 4.49 9.91
CA ASN A 68 -4.41 3.53 10.48
C ASN A 68 -4.78 3.08 11.90
N GLU A 69 -5.47 3.91 12.67
CA GLU A 69 -6.02 3.50 13.98
C GLU A 69 -7.09 2.39 13.85
N VAL A 70 -7.97 2.51 12.84
CA VAL A 70 -8.97 1.47 12.54
C VAL A 70 -8.29 0.22 12.00
N TRP A 71 -7.37 0.41 11.05
CA TRP A 71 -6.60 -0.68 10.45
C TRP A 71 -5.89 -1.55 11.46
N ALA A 72 -5.20 -0.93 12.44
CA ALA A 72 -4.46 -1.63 13.47
C ALA A 72 -5.34 -2.52 14.37
N LYS A 73 -6.62 -2.18 14.55
CA LYS A 73 -7.59 -3.00 15.31
C LYS A 73 -7.95 -4.28 14.56
N HIS A 74 -8.09 -4.20 13.24
CA HIS A 74 -8.47 -5.34 12.39
C HIS A 74 -7.29 -6.23 12.02
N PHE A 75 -6.07 -5.67 11.98
CA PHE A 75 -4.83 -6.38 11.66
C PHE A 75 -3.79 -6.24 12.79
N PRO A 76 -4.08 -6.73 14.02
CA PRO A 76 -3.17 -6.60 15.16
C PRO A 76 -1.93 -7.48 15.01
N ARG A 77 -2.04 -8.59 14.26
CA ARG A 77 -0.98 -9.58 14.02
C ARG A 77 -0.98 -9.98 12.55
N GLN A 78 0.13 -10.54 12.08
CA GLN A 78 0.26 -11.02 10.68
C GLN A 78 -0.30 -10.01 9.65
N LYS A 79 0.15 -8.78 9.77
CA LYS A 79 -0.30 -7.66 8.93
C LYS A 79 -0.09 -7.98 7.44
N PRO A 80 -1.01 -7.62 6.55
CA PRO A 80 -0.79 -7.76 5.12
C PRO A 80 0.29 -6.81 4.61
N ALA A 81 0.79 -7.06 3.41
CA ALA A 81 1.49 -6.04 2.65
C ALA A 81 0.48 -4.97 2.20
N VAL A 82 0.80 -3.70 2.36
CA VAL A 82 -0.12 -2.59 2.06
C VAL A 82 0.55 -1.57 1.14
N THR A 83 -0.16 -1.10 0.14
CA THR A 83 0.19 0.09 -0.63
C THR A 83 -0.84 1.17 -0.35
N LEU A 84 -0.40 2.32 0.14
CA LEU A 84 -1.22 3.49 0.41
C LEU A 84 -1.03 4.49 -0.72
N ILE A 85 -2.13 4.94 -1.31
CA ILE A 85 -2.11 5.80 -2.48
C ILE A 85 -3.06 6.97 -2.22
N PRO A 86 -2.56 8.19 -2.00
CA PRO A 86 -3.43 9.35 -2.04
C PRO A 86 -3.90 9.57 -3.47
N THR A 87 -5.22 9.82 -3.65
CA THR A 87 -5.78 10.09 -4.96
C THR A 87 -5.70 11.57 -5.29
N ALA A 88 -5.57 11.88 -6.59
CA ALA A 88 -5.69 13.26 -7.04
C ALA A 88 -7.16 13.70 -7.04
N THR A 89 -7.40 15.00 -6.91
CA THR A 89 -8.74 15.60 -7.12
C THR A 89 -9.19 15.36 -8.57
N PRO A 90 -10.44 14.95 -8.82
CA PRO A 90 -11.61 14.97 -7.93
C PRO A 90 -11.75 13.77 -6.96
N GLY A 91 -10.82 12.84 -6.89
CA GLY A 91 -10.86 11.72 -5.98
C GLY A 91 -11.51 10.47 -6.59
N PHE A 92 -12.51 9.92 -5.91
CA PHE A 92 -13.16 8.68 -6.34
C PHE A 92 -14.35 8.92 -7.27
N PHE A 93 -14.82 7.84 -7.89
CA PHE A 93 -16.04 7.83 -8.70
C PHE A 93 -17.28 8.30 -7.91
N LEU A 94 -17.28 8.07 -6.59
CA LEU A 94 -18.29 8.60 -5.66
C LEU A 94 -17.75 9.87 -5.00
N GLU A 95 -18.47 10.97 -5.12
CA GLU A 95 -18.05 12.30 -4.68
C GLU A 95 -17.70 12.35 -3.19
N ASP A 96 -18.47 11.66 -2.35
CA ASP A 96 -18.30 11.68 -0.89
C ASP A 96 -17.41 10.56 -0.35
N ALA A 97 -16.98 9.61 -1.18
CA ALA A 97 -16.10 8.54 -0.74
C ALA A 97 -14.72 9.08 -0.37
N ARG A 98 -14.20 8.66 0.76
CA ARG A 98 -12.88 9.05 1.27
C ARG A 98 -11.84 7.96 1.13
N ILE A 99 -12.26 6.70 0.95
CA ILE A 99 -11.39 5.55 0.93
C ILE A 99 -11.91 4.44 0.01
N GLU A 100 -10.99 3.79 -0.68
CA GLU A 100 -11.21 2.52 -1.38
C GLU A 100 -10.15 1.51 -0.92
N ILE A 101 -10.56 0.26 -0.69
CA ILE A 101 -9.67 -0.82 -0.26
C ILE A 101 -9.83 -2.04 -1.19
N ASN A 102 -8.76 -2.40 -1.89
CA ASN A 102 -8.66 -3.64 -2.65
C ASN A 102 -7.86 -4.68 -1.86
N THR A 103 -8.33 -5.93 -1.83
CA THR A 103 -7.70 -7.00 -1.05
C THR A 103 -7.42 -8.24 -1.90
N ILE A 104 -6.29 -8.90 -1.57
CA ILE A 104 -5.97 -10.25 -2.03
C ILE A 104 -5.82 -11.11 -0.78
N ALA A 105 -6.48 -12.26 -0.75
CA ALA A 105 -6.45 -13.17 0.39
C ALA A 105 -6.32 -14.62 -0.06
N LEU A 106 -5.73 -15.45 0.81
CA LEU A 106 -5.71 -16.90 0.67
C LEU A 106 -7.06 -17.48 1.10
N THR A 107 -7.47 -18.59 0.51
CA THR A 107 -8.62 -19.37 0.97
C THR A 107 -8.21 -20.41 2.00
N ASP A 108 -9.10 -20.75 2.93
CA ASP A 108 -8.84 -21.77 3.97
C ASP A 108 -8.67 -23.17 3.38
N ALA A 109 -9.28 -23.43 2.22
CA ALA A 109 -9.16 -24.71 1.51
C ALA A 109 -7.77 -24.91 0.88
N GLY A 110 -6.99 -23.84 0.70
CA GLY A 110 -5.63 -23.87 0.17
C GLY A 110 -4.64 -24.41 1.21
N ARG A 111 -3.60 -25.12 0.73
CA ARG A 111 -2.48 -25.55 1.58
C ARG A 111 -1.42 -24.45 1.74
N THR A 112 -1.57 -23.35 1.02
CA THR A 112 -0.66 -22.21 1.04
C THR A 112 -0.76 -21.47 2.37
N ARG A 113 0.38 -21.19 2.98
CA ARG A 113 0.45 -20.41 4.21
C ARG A 113 0.93 -19.00 3.93
N LYS A 114 0.43 -18.06 4.71
CA LYS A 114 0.91 -16.70 4.76
C LYS A 114 2.20 -16.65 5.58
N GLU A 115 3.24 -16.08 5.02
CA GLU A 115 4.52 -15.85 5.69
C GLU A 115 4.89 -14.37 5.62
N ILE A 116 5.18 -13.80 6.77
CA ILE A 116 5.62 -12.41 6.88
C ILE A 116 7.13 -12.36 6.63
N ILE A 117 7.53 -11.49 5.72
CA ILE A 117 8.94 -11.24 5.42
C ILE A 117 9.36 -9.92 6.07
N ASP A 118 10.38 -9.98 6.90
CA ASP A 118 11.06 -8.83 7.48
C ASP A 118 12.51 -8.82 7.01
N ALA A 119 12.89 -7.82 6.24
CA ALA A 119 14.24 -7.65 5.69
C ALA A 119 15.03 -6.54 6.42
N GLY A 120 14.51 -6.02 7.53
CA GLY A 120 15.10 -4.90 8.25
C GLY A 120 15.15 -3.59 7.44
N VAL A 121 14.26 -3.45 6.45
CA VAL A 121 14.18 -2.23 5.63
C VAL A 121 13.39 -1.18 6.39
N ALA A 122 13.87 0.06 6.38
CA ALA A 122 13.14 1.18 6.95
C ALA A 122 11.79 1.37 6.25
N THR A 123 10.74 1.64 7.03
CA THR A 123 9.41 1.94 6.54
C THR A 123 8.96 3.29 7.04
N ALA A 124 8.32 4.08 6.18
CA ALA A 124 7.76 5.37 6.57
C ALA A 124 6.53 5.22 7.49
N PHE A 125 5.88 4.06 7.46
CA PHE A 125 4.64 3.82 8.20
C PHE A 125 4.68 2.51 8.97
N ALA A 126 4.20 2.53 10.21
CA ALA A 126 3.86 1.33 10.97
C ALA A 126 2.44 0.88 10.60
N GLY A 127 2.17 -0.41 10.63
CA GLY A 127 0.79 -0.89 10.39
C GLY A 127 0.67 -1.95 9.30
N HIS A 128 1.76 -2.19 8.55
CA HIS A 128 1.82 -3.23 7.53
C HIS A 128 3.12 -4.04 7.62
N SER A 129 3.17 -5.18 6.96
CA SER A 129 4.40 -5.96 6.79
C SER A 129 5.21 -5.39 5.63
N GLN A 130 6.54 -5.54 5.63
CA GLN A 130 7.38 -5.15 4.50
C GLN A 130 7.02 -5.93 3.25
N ALA A 131 6.83 -7.24 3.42
CA ALA A 131 6.28 -8.11 2.39
C ALA A 131 5.59 -9.33 3.02
N VAL A 132 4.77 -9.98 2.21
CA VAL A 132 4.10 -11.24 2.54
C VAL A 132 4.34 -12.24 1.43
N ARG A 133 4.87 -13.41 1.76
CA ARG A 133 4.93 -14.54 0.86
C ARG A 133 3.67 -15.39 1.01
N ALA A 134 3.11 -15.81 -0.12
CA ALA A 134 1.94 -16.67 -0.20
C ALA A 134 2.12 -17.65 -1.36
N GLY A 135 2.58 -18.87 -1.06
CA GLY A 135 3.00 -19.84 -2.08
C GLY A 135 4.19 -19.30 -2.88
N ASP A 136 4.06 -19.29 -4.19
CA ASP A 136 5.11 -18.84 -5.11
C ASP A 136 5.09 -17.31 -5.34
N LEU A 137 4.17 -16.58 -4.71
CA LEU A 137 4.05 -15.14 -4.87
C LEU A 137 4.59 -14.39 -3.65
N LEU A 138 5.35 -13.33 -3.92
CA LEU A 138 5.79 -12.35 -2.94
C LEU A 138 5.07 -11.03 -3.19
N PHE A 139 4.32 -10.57 -2.19
CA PHE A 139 3.62 -9.28 -2.20
C PHE A 139 4.43 -8.28 -1.39
N ILE A 140 5.04 -7.31 -2.04
CA ILE A 140 5.78 -6.23 -1.38
C ILE A 140 4.84 -5.07 -1.09
N SER A 141 4.98 -4.43 0.06
CA SER A 141 4.26 -3.20 0.40
C SER A 141 4.72 -2.04 -0.47
N GLY A 142 3.87 -1.04 -0.62
CA GLY A 142 4.26 0.21 -1.24
C GLY A 142 5.46 0.80 -0.51
N MET A 143 6.44 1.23 -1.27
CA MET A 143 7.68 1.80 -0.74
C MET A 143 7.80 3.26 -1.11
N LEU A 144 8.30 4.02 -0.18
CA LEU A 144 8.81 5.38 -0.38
C LEU A 144 10.31 5.35 -0.04
N ALA A 145 11.06 6.25 -0.63
CA ALA A 145 12.47 6.47 -0.27
C ALA A 145 12.57 7.25 1.06
N ALA A 146 11.84 6.79 2.08
CA ALA A 146 11.65 7.48 3.34
C ALA A 146 11.64 6.50 4.52
N ASP A 147 12.00 7.01 5.68
CA ASP A 147 11.85 6.40 6.99
C ASP A 147 10.99 7.30 7.90
N ALA A 148 10.95 7.01 9.20
CA ALA A 148 10.22 7.82 10.19
C ALA A 148 10.73 9.27 10.28
N GLY A 149 11.95 9.55 9.83
CA GLY A 149 12.58 10.88 9.78
C GLY A 149 12.35 11.62 8.45
N GLY A 150 11.60 11.03 7.51
CA GLY A 150 11.34 11.58 6.18
C GLY A 150 12.23 10.96 5.11
N LEU A 151 12.55 11.73 4.05
CA LEU A 151 13.36 11.24 2.93
C LEU A 151 14.75 10.77 3.40
N VAL A 152 15.12 9.53 3.08
CA VAL A 152 16.42 8.95 3.46
C VAL A 152 17.59 9.71 2.81
N LYS A 153 18.76 9.69 3.45
CA LYS A 153 19.92 10.44 2.98
C LYS A 153 20.33 10.08 1.55
N SER A 154 20.33 8.80 1.20
CA SER A 154 20.68 8.32 -0.15
C SER A 154 19.70 8.76 -1.24
N ALA A 155 18.50 9.16 -0.88
CA ALA A 155 17.49 9.66 -1.80
C ALA A 155 17.47 11.20 -1.96
N ARG A 156 18.41 11.88 -1.32
CA ARG A 156 18.55 13.36 -1.38
C ARG A 156 19.59 13.73 -2.40
N ILE A 157 19.33 14.79 -3.14
CA ILE A 157 20.34 15.44 -3.97
C ILE A 157 21.24 16.27 -3.06
N ASP A 158 22.52 16.33 -3.42
CA ASP A 158 23.48 17.22 -2.74
C ASP A 158 23.01 18.69 -2.89
N PRO A 159 22.69 19.38 -1.79
CA PRO A 159 22.29 20.79 -1.86
C PRO A 159 23.34 21.72 -2.47
N ALA A 160 24.62 21.32 -2.43
CA ALA A 160 25.69 22.09 -3.05
C ALA A 160 25.73 21.93 -4.59
N GLN A 161 25.07 20.91 -5.11
CA GLN A 161 25.07 20.59 -6.54
C GLN A 161 23.65 20.23 -7.05
N PRO A 162 22.64 21.11 -6.87
CA PRO A 162 21.24 20.76 -7.13
C PRO A 162 20.95 20.46 -8.61
N TYR A 163 21.80 20.91 -9.54
CA TYR A 163 21.62 20.70 -10.99
C TYR A 163 22.27 19.42 -11.51
N PHE A 164 23.05 18.71 -10.70
CA PHE A 164 23.78 17.50 -11.12
C PHE A 164 23.12 16.20 -10.70
N GLY A 165 21.92 16.25 -10.17
CA GLY A 165 21.17 15.06 -9.73
C GLY A 165 19.69 15.13 -10.09
N SER A 166 19.09 13.97 -10.19
CA SER A 166 17.63 13.81 -10.32
C SER A 166 17.07 13.27 -9.01
N SER A 167 16.23 14.04 -8.36
CA SER A 167 15.58 13.64 -7.09
C SER A 167 14.79 12.34 -7.25
N VAL A 168 14.02 12.20 -8.35
CA VAL A 168 13.24 11.00 -8.59
C VAL A 168 14.12 9.79 -8.85
N GLN A 169 15.27 9.96 -9.53
CA GLN A 169 16.21 8.86 -9.74
C GLN A 169 16.85 8.40 -8.43
N ALA A 170 17.29 9.33 -7.59
CA ALA A 170 17.84 8.99 -6.28
C ALA A 170 16.83 8.27 -5.37
N GLN A 171 15.58 8.72 -5.38
CA GLN A 171 14.49 8.06 -4.66
C GLN A 171 14.22 6.66 -5.21
N MET A 172 14.16 6.51 -6.53
CA MET A 172 13.92 5.21 -7.16
C MET A 172 15.05 4.23 -6.85
N GLU A 173 16.32 4.66 -6.91
CA GLU A 173 17.48 3.84 -6.54
C GLU A 173 17.34 3.30 -5.11
N ALA A 174 17.07 4.17 -4.14
CA ALA A 174 16.89 3.78 -2.74
C ALA A 174 15.72 2.79 -2.54
N MET A 175 14.63 2.97 -3.27
CA MET A 175 13.49 2.04 -3.24
C MET A 175 13.86 0.69 -3.84
N LEU A 176 14.57 0.63 -4.96
CA LEU A 176 14.97 -0.62 -5.59
C LEU A 176 16.02 -1.39 -4.78
N GLU A 177 16.96 -0.70 -4.14
CA GLU A 177 17.87 -1.32 -3.17
C GLU A 177 17.10 -1.99 -2.02
N SER A 178 16.08 -1.30 -1.52
CA SER A 178 15.20 -1.82 -0.48
C SER A 178 14.40 -3.03 -0.96
N ALA A 179 13.83 -2.97 -2.17
CA ALA A 179 13.14 -4.08 -2.80
C ALA A 179 14.04 -5.30 -3.00
N GLN A 180 15.28 -5.09 -3.41
CA GLN A 180 16.27 -6.18 -3.52
C GLN A 180 16.56 -6.86 -2.19
N LYS A 181 16.66 -6.10 -1.08
CA LYS A 181 16.84 -6.66 0.27
C LYS A 181 15.65 -7.53 0.65
N ILE A 182 14.42 -7.05 0.40
CA ILE A 182 13.19 -7.79 0.67
C ILE A 182 13.14 -9.07 -0.18
N CYS A 183 13.42 -8.99 -1.48
CA CYS A 183 13.45 -10.14 -2.36
C CYS A 183 14.46 -11.19 -1.87
N ARG A 184 15.68 -10.78 -1.50
CA ARG A 184 16.69 -11.69 -0.95
C ARG A 184 16.26 -12.36 0.34
N ALA A 185 15.65 -11.61 1.27
CA ALA A 185 15.11 -12.16 2.51
C ALA A 185 13.99 -13.19 2.26
N ALA A 186 13.25 -13.03 1.16
CA ALA A 186 12.23 -13.97 0.72
C ALA A 186 12.75 -15.09 -0.18
N GLY A 187 14.05 -15.18 -0.43
CA GLY A 187 14.63 -16.21 -1.29
C GLY A 187 14.38 -16.02 -2.80
N THR A 188 14.16 -14.79 -3.25
CA THR A 188 13.94 -14.44 -4.66
C THR A 188 14.79 -13.22 -5.08
N SER A 189 14.55 -12.68 -6.26
CA SER A 189 15.22 -11.51 -6.80
C SER A 189 14.27 -10.63 -7.62
N LEU A 190 14.71 -9.42 -7.97
CA LEU A 190 13.96 -8.53 -8.88
C LEU A 190 13.78 -9.13 -10.28
N ALA A 191 14.65 -10.07 -10.70
CA ALA A 191 14.50 -10.77 -11.97
C ALA A 191 13.21 -11.63 -12.06
N ASN A 192 12.56 -11.92 -10.95
CA ASN A 192 11.31 -12.68 -10.89
C ASN A 192 10.08 -11.80 -10.69
N VAL A 193 10.22 -10.49 -10.85
CA VAL A 193 9.08 -9.57 -10.74
C VAL A 193 8.10 -9.80 -11.89
N VAL A 194 6.82 -10.00 -11.54
CA VAL A 194 5.74 -10.23 -12.50
C VAL A 194 4.80 -9.05 -12.62
N ARG A 195 4.85 -8.11 -11.68
CA ARG A 195 4.03 -6.91 -11.70
C ARG A 195 4.67 -5.78 -10.89
N ILE A 196 4.71 -4.60 -11.50
CA ILE A 196 5.13 -3.34 -10.87
C ILE A 196 4.00 -2.33 -11.02
N GLN A 197 3.79 -1.53 -9.99
CA GLN A 197 2.94 -0.34 -10.03
C GLN A 197 3.74 0.83 -9.49
N GLN A 198 3.82 1.89 -10.27
CA GLN A 198 4.47 3.14 -9.90
C GLN A 198 3.41 4.24 -9.74
N TYR A 199 3.58 5.08 -8.75
CA TYR A 199 2.75 6.23 -8.49
C TYR A 199 3.66 7.44 -8.38
N HIS A 200 3.42 8.44 -9.20
CA HIS A 200 4.20 9.68 -9.26
C HIS A 200 3.30 10.86 -8.90
N THR A 201 3.85 11.83 -8.19
CA THR A 201 3.20 13.12 -7.95
C THR A 201 3.19 14.00 -9.20
N ASP A 202 4.17 13.80 -10.08
CA ASP A 202 4.24 14.40 -11.41
C ASP A 202 4.59 13.31 -12.43
N LEU A 203 3.82 13.22 -13.51
CA LEU A 203 4.09 12.25 -14.59
C LEU A 203 5.35 12.55 -15.38
N ALA A 204 5.87 13.78 -15.32
CA ALA A 204 7.17 14.12 -15.90
C ALA A 204 8.33 13.31 -15.27
N ASP A 205 8.14 12.83 -14.03
CA ASP A 205 9.11 12.00 -13.31
C ASP A 205 9.13 10.53 -13.78
N PHE A 206 8.16 10.12 -14.60
CA PHE A 206 8.05 8.73 -15.04
C PHE A 206 9.29 8.28 -15.81
N PHE A 207 9.70 9.02 -16.83
CA PHE A 207 10.81 8.62 -17.67
C PHE A 207 12.17 8.61 -16.94
N PRO A 208 12.55 9.63 -16.16
CA PRO A 208 13.74 9.55 -15.30
C PRO A 208 13.72 8.37 -14.32
N ALA A 209 12.57 8.05 -13.72
CA ALA A 209 12.43 6.90 -12.84
C ALA A 209 12.59 5.58 -13.59
N TYR A 210 12.03 5.48 -14.80
CA TYR A 210 12.13 4.29 -15.66
C TYR A 210 13.58 3.99 -16.05
N GLN A 211 14.41 4.98 -16.30
CA GLN A 211 15.85 4.79 -16.55
C GLN A 211 16.58 4.10 -15.38
N VAL A 212 16.09 4.26 -14.16
CA VAL A 212 16.63 3.52 -13.00
C VAL A 212 16.19 2.06 -13.06
N TRP A 213 14.93 1.79 -13.41
CA TRP A 213 14.44 0.43 -13.60
C TRP A 213 15.25 -0.35 -14.64
N GLU A 214 15.60 0.27 -15.76
CA GLU A 214 16.39 -0.37 -16.83
C GLU A 214 17.75 -0.89 -16.32
N ARG A 215 18.31 -0.29 -15.28
CA ARG A 215 19.58 -0.74 -14.68
C ARG A 215 19.42 -1.93 -13.72
N HIS A 216 18.24 -2.11 -13.15
CA HIS A 216 17.96 -3.08 -12.11
C HIS A 216 17.17 -4.31 -12.57
N LEU A 217 16.42 -4.19 -13.66
CA LEU A 217 15.65 -5.28 -14.23
C LEU A 217 16.31 -5.84 -15.49
N PRO A 218 16.23 -7.15 -15.70
CA PRO A 218 16.62 -7.74 -16.98
C PRO A 218 15.80 -7.15 -18.14
N ALA A 219 16.44 -6.95 -19.30
CA ALA A 219 15.79 -6.35 -20.47
C ALA A 219 14.48 -7.04 -20.94
N GLN A 220 14.32 -8.30 -20.59
CA GLN A 220 13.10 -9.07 -20.91
C GLN A 220 11.87 -8.70 -20.05
N HIS A 221 12.02 -7.84 -19.07
CA HIS A 221 10.96 -7.38 -18.16
C HIS A 221 10.60 -5.91 -18.33
N LEU A 222 11.21 -5.24 -19.32
CA LEU A 222 11.01 -3.81 -19.62
C LEU A 222 10.06 -3.60 -20.80
#